data_dfcecacf7ca1f5785d52479145022fc5
#
_entry.id   dfcecacf7ca1f5785d52479145022fc5
#
_cell.length_a   1.000
_cell.length_b   1.000
_cell.length_c   1.000
_cell.angle_alpha   90.00
_cell.angle_beta   90.00
_cell.angle_gamma   90.00
#
_symmetry.space_group_name_H-M   'P 1'
#
loop_
_entity.id
_entity.type
_entity.pdbx_description
1 polymer ?
#
loop_
_entity_poly.entity_id
_entity_poly.type
_entity_poly.pdbx_seq_one_letter_code
_entity_poly.pdbx_strand_id
1 'polypeptide(L)'
;VLDVGGGSGCHSLALQILGLEVDTIDISPGCIAVMEERGVKNVRHLDLHELESGSYDTILMLMNGAGLCGTLDGLNLFLKHAGNLLTPGGQILVDSTDLTAECEKHHEDHGQYPGETEFVMIYKGMRSDPFSWLYIDFDLLKSVSKLYGWKCYKLLDAEEDRFLARLTKD
;
A
#
# COMPACT_ATOMS: atom_id res chain seq x y z
N VAL A 1 -0.04 14.15 5.64
CA VAL A 1 0.34 12.82 5.13
C VAL A 1 -0.71 11.82 5.52
N LEU A 2 -1.05 10.87 4.63
CA LEU A 2 -1.84 9.68 4.96
C LEU A 2 -0.90 8.47 4.96
N ASP A 3 -0.82 7.75 6.08
CA ASP A 3 -0.07 6.49 6.22
C ASP A 3 -1.08 5.33 6.16
N VAL A 4 -1.04 4.55 5.08
CA VAL A 4 -1.99 3.45 4.82
C VAL A 4 -1.39 2.13 5.24
N GLY A 5 -2.14 1.38 6.07
CA GLY A 5 -1.64 0.14 6.65
C GLY A 5 -0.54 0.40 7.69
N GLY A 6 -0.79 1.33 8.61
CA GLY A 6 0.22 1.84 9.57
C GLY A 6 0.84 0.77 10.48
N GLY A 7 0.22 -0.40 10.64
CA GLY A 7 0.72 -1.52 11.43
C GLY A 7 0.98 -1.12 12.88
N SER A 8 2.24 -1.10 13.28
CA SER A 8 2.63 -0.63 14.61
C SER A 8 2.93 0.87 14.70
N GLY A 9 2.69 1.65 13.64
CA GLY A 9 2.85 3.10 13.59
C GLY A 9 4.29 3.60 13.45
N CYS A 10 5.20 2.78 12.95
CA CYS A 10 6.62 3.17 12.86
C CYS A 10 6.84 4.39 11.96
N HIS A 11 6.24 4.41 10.77
CA HIS A 11 6.36 5.53 9.84
C HIS A 11 5.63 6.77 10.39
N SER A 12 4.41 6.58 10.85
CA SER A 12 3.61 7.67 11.44
C SER A 12 4.32 8.37 12.60
N LEU A 13 4.92 7.61 13.53
CA LEU A 13 5.68 8.17 14.65
C LEU A 13 6.94 8.92 14.17
N ALA A 14 7.67 8.35 13.22
CA ALA A 14 8.86 9.00 12.66
C ALA A 14 8.50 10.35 12.00
N LEU A 15 7.41 10.38 11.23
CA LEU A 15 6.93 11.60 10.57
C LEU A 15 6.39 12.63 11.57
N GLN A 16 5.69 12.20 12.63
CA GLN A 16 5.25 13.07 13.72
C GLN A 16 6.44 13.74 14.45
N ILE A 17 7.53 13.00 14.68
CA ILE A 17 8.77 13.54 15.28
C ILE A 17 9.37 14.63 14.40
N LEU A 18 9.24 14.51 13.07
CA LEU A 18 9.66 15.52 12.10
C LEU A 18 8.70 16.72 12.01
N GLY A 19 7.61 16.72 12.78
CA GLY A 19 6.64 17.81 12.82
C GLY A 19 5.58 17.75 11.74
N LEU A 20 5.43 16.63 11.04
CA LEU A 20 4.38 16.46 10.02
C LEU A 20 3.05 16.06 10.66
N GLU A 21 1.96 16.54 10.06
CA GLU A 21 0.62 16.05 10.36
C GLU A 21 0.40 14.74 9.60
N VAL A 22 0.07 13.69 10.35
CA VAL A 22 -0.10 12.33 9.82
C VAL A 22 -1.41 11.76 10.27
N ASP A 23 -2.26 11.38 9.33
CA ASP A 23 -3.40 10.50 9.55
C ASP A 23 -2.97 9.08 9.20
N THR A 24 -3.36 8.12 10.02
CA THR A 24 -3.00 6.71 9.84
C THR A 24 -4.25 5.85 9.81
N ILE A 25 -4.34 4.98 8.83
CA ILE A 25 -5.44 4.00 8.72
C ILE A 25 -4.89 2.58 8.73
N ASP A 26 -5.64 1.67 9.34
CA ASP A 26 -5.37 0.23 9.31
C ASP A 26 -6.69 -0.54 9.50
N ILE A 27 -6.79 -1.72 8.90
CA ILE A 27 -7.95 -2.60 9.02
C ILE A 27 -7.90 -3.48 10.27
N SER A 28 -6.77 -3.53 10.96
CA SER A 28 -6.56 -4.38 12.14
C SER A 28 -6.86 -3.61 13.42
N PRO A 29 -7.88 -4.00 14.20
CA PRO A 29 -8.12 -3.38 15.52
C PRO A 29 -6.92 -3.52 16.46
N GLY A 30 -6.13 -4.59 16.32
CA GLY A 30 -4.90 -4.78 17.09
C GLY A 30 -3.82 -3.77 16.74
N CYS A 31 -3.64 -3.45 15.45
CA CYS A 31 -2.72 -2.41 15.00
C CYS A 31 -3.17 -1.02 15.51
N ILE A 32 -4.47 -0.73 15.45
CA ILE A 32 -5.03 0.51 15.99
C ILE A 32 -4.67 0.68 17.47
N ALA A 33 -4.96 -0.32 18.30
CA ALA A 33 -4.66 -0.27 19.73
C ALA A 33 -3.16 -0.08 20.01
N VAL A 34 -2.28 -0.75 19.26
CA VAL A 34 -0.82 -0.60 19.38
C VAL A 34 -0.37 0.81 18.98
N MET A 35 -0.91 1.36 17.89
CA MET A 35 -0.58 2.71 17.44
C MET A 35 -1.00 3.76 18.45
N GLU A 36 -2.20 3.65 19.02
CA GLU A 36 -2.71 4.56 20.08
C GLU A 36 -1.83 4.48 21.34
N GLU A 37 -1.50 3.27 21.81
CA GLU A 37 -0.62 3.07 22.97
C GLU A 37 0.78 3.68 22.74
N ARG A 38 1.30 3.61 21.51
CA ARG A 38 2.60 4.19 21.14
C ARG A 38 2.57 5.70 20.92
N GLY A 39 1.40 6.34 20.90
CA GLY A 39 1.23 7.78 20.76
C GLY A 39 1.13 8.28 19.32
N VAL A 40 0.69 7.45 18.38
CA VAL A 40 0.24 7.92 17.07
C VAL A 40 -1.04 8.74 17.27
N LYS A 41 -1.09 9.96 16.74
CA LYS A 41 -2.11 10.95 17.11
C LYS A 41 -3.46 10.72 16.43
N ASN A 42 -3.42 10.53 15.10
CA ASN A 42 -4.62 10.45 14.28
C ASN A 42 -4.71 9.04 13.68
N VAL A 43 -5.32 8.13 14.42
CA VAL A 43 -5.47 6.73 14.01
C VAL A 43 -6.93 6.43 13.74
N ARG A 44 -7.22 5.75 12.62
CA ARG A 44 -8.57 5.32 12.26
C ARG A 44 -8.59 3.85 11.84
N HIS A 45 -9.54 3.09 12.40
CA HIS A 45 -9.87 1.75 11.94
C HIS A 45 -10.69 1.88 10.65
N LEU A 46 -10.06 1.75 9.50
CA LEU A 46 -10.67 2.01 8.20
C LEU A 46 -9.96 1.23 7.10
N ASP A 47 -10.74 0.68 6.16
CA ASP A 47 -10.21 0.13 4.91
C ASP A 47 -9.85 1.25 3.94
N LEU A 48 -8.75 1.07 3.19
CA LEU A 48 -8.31 2.01 2.14
C LEU A 48 -9.43 2.32 1.13
N HIS A 49 -10.22 1.32 0.78
CA HIS A 49 -11.29 1.45 -0.21
C HIS A 49 -12.55 2.17 0.31
N GLU A 50 -12.66 2.34 1.62
CA GLU A 50 -13.75 3.10 2.27
C GLU A 50 -13.44 4.59 2.40
N LEU A 51 -12.21 5.02 2.09
CA LEU A 51 -11.79 6.41 2.18
C LEU A 51 -12.27 7.20 0.96
N GLU A 52 -13.36 7.93 1.10
CA GLU A 52 -14.03 8.59 -0.03
C GLU A 52 -13.35 9.88 -0.51
N SER A 53 -12.77 10.65 0.41
CA SER A 53 -12.14 11.95 0.10
C SER A 53 -11.08 12.32 1.13
N GLY A 54 -10.16 13.19 0.74
CA GLY A 54 -9.09 13.67 1.60
C GLY A 54 -8.45 14.93 1.05
N SER A 55 -7.44 15.43 1.77
CA SER A 55 -6.63 16.59 1.38
C SER A 55 -5.18 16.33 1.81
N TYR A 56 -4.59 15.27 1.27
CA TYR A 56 -3.25 14.85 1.63
C TYR A 56 -2.22 15.28 0.58
N ASP A 57 -1.09 15.81 1.02
CA ASP A 57 0.04 16.10 0.11
C ASP A 57 0.80 14.84 -0.27
N THR A 58 0.74 13.83 0.60
CA THR A 58 1.39 12.55 0.36
C THR A 58 0.57 11.40 0.95
N ILE A 59 0.36 10.37 0.16
CA ILE A 59 -0.11 9.05 0.61
C ILE A 59 1.08 8.12 0.65
N LEU A 60 1.28 7.44 1.78
CA LEU A 60 2.30 6.42 1.98
C LEU A 60 1.66 5.04 1.96
N MET A 61 2.20 4.16 1.15
CA MET A 61 1.88 2.74 1.10
C MET A 61 3.22 1.99 1.12
N LEU A 62 3.73 1.70 2.30
CA LEU A 62 5.09 1.19 2.50
C LEU A 62 5.11 -0.19 3.16
N MET A 63 6.23 -0.90 3.04
CA MET A 63 6.45 -2.30 3.46
C MET A 63 5.68 -3.30 2.59
N ASN A 64 5.96 -3.29 1.29
CA ASN A 64 5.18 -3.91 0.22
C ASN A 64 3.75 -3.34 0.19
N GLY A 65 3.67 -2.02 0.22
CA GLY A 65 2.41 -1.30 0.33
C GLY A 65 1.46 -1.50 -0.84
N ALA A 66 1.95 -1.87 -2.03
CA ALA A 66 1.09 -2.29 -3.14
C ALA A 66 0.19 -3.48 -2.76
N GLY A 67 0.66 -4.33 -1.85
CA GLY A 67 -0.09 -5.49 -1.35
C GLY A 67 -1.38 -5.14 -0.62
N LEU A 68 -1.50 -3.93 -0.08
CA LEU A 68 -2.73 -3.45 0.57
C LEU A 68 -3.92 -3.38 -0.40
N CYS A 69 -3.65 -3.32 -1.71
CA CYS A 69 -4.69 -3.41 -2.74
C CYS A 69 -5.23 -4.83 -2.95
N GLY A 70 -4.55 -5.85 -2.45
CA GLY A 70 -4.94 -7.26 -2.54
C GLY A 70 -4.74 -7.87 -3.92
N THR A 71 -5.32 -7.27 -4.97
CA THR A 71 -5.31 -7.73 -6.36
C THR A 71 -5.05 -6.59 -7.33
N LEU A 72 -4.83 -6.90 -8.62
CA LEU A 72 -4.77 -5.89 -9.69
C LEU A 72 -6.08 -5.10 -9.81
N ASP A 73 -7.22 -5.75 -9.61
CA ASP A 73 -8.51 -5.06 -9.61
C ASP A 73 -8.63 -4.08 -8.44
N GLY A 74 -8.14 -4.46 -7.24
CA GLY A 74 -8.06 -3.55 -6.09
C GLY A 74 -7.12 -2.37 -6.35
N LEU A 75 -5.97 -2.61 -6.99
CA LEU A 75 -5.06 -1.53 -7.41
C LEU A 75 -5.72 -0.60 -8.44
N ASN A 76 -6.43 -1.14 -9.42
CA ASN A 76 -7.20 -0.37 -10.39
C ASN A 76 -8.23 0.53 -9.71
N LEU A 77 -8.98 -0.03 -8.75
CA LEU A 77 -9.97 0.72 -7.97
C LEU A 77 -9.31 1.85 -7.17
N PHE A 78 -8.22 1.57 -6.47
CA PHE A 78 -7.46 2.55 -5.72
C PHE A 78 -6.94 3.68 -6.62
N LEU A 79 -6.24 3.37 -7.72
CA LEU A 79 -5.67 4.38 -8.62
C LEU A 79 -6.74 5.28 -9.27
N LYS A 80 -7.90 4.73 -9.58
CA LYS A 80 -9.04 5.49 -10.09
C LYS A 80 -9.52 6.54 -9.09
N HIS A 81 -9.49 6.21 -7.81
CA HIS A 81 -10.06 7.02 -6.72
C HIS A 81 -9.03 7.91 -6.02
N ALA A 82 -7.78 7.49 -5.95
CA ALA A 82 -6.73 8.10 -5.15
C ALA A 82 -6.52 9.61 -5.43
N GLY A 83 -6.85 10.07 -6.65
CA GLY A 83 -6.81 11.51 -6.97
C GLY A 83 -7.74 12.37 -6.11
N ASN A 84 -8.83 11.80 -5.59
CA ASN A 84 -9.77 12.52 -4.71
C ASN A 84 -9.25 12.66 -3.27
N LEU A 85 -8.18 11.94 -2.93
CA LEU A 85 -7.56 11.94 -1.62
C LEU A 85 -6.42 12.95 -1.53
N LEU A 86 -5.92 13.42 -2.67
CA LEU A 86 -4.73 14.28 -2.74
C LEU A 86 -5.08 15.74 -2.97
N THR A 87 -4.26 16.60 -2.39
CA THR A 87 -4.21 18.02 -2.77
C THR A 87 -3.64 18.17 -4.18
N PRO A 88 -3.92 19.32 -4.88
CA PRO A 88 -3.25 19.61 -6.15
C PRO A 88 -1.73 19.52 -6.03
N GLY A 89 -1.11 18.71 -6.87
CA GLY A 89 0.34 18.43 -6.81
C GLY A 89 0.77 17.41 -5.77
N GLY A 90 -0.17 16.79 -5.08
CA GLY A 90 0.10 15.70 -4.15
C GLY A 90 0.64 14.44 -4.82
N GLN A 91 1.15 13.51 -4.03
CA GLN A 91 1.83 12.31 -4.51
C GLN A 91 1.45 11.05 -3.72
N ILE A 92 1.66 9.90 -4.34
CA ILE A 92 1.65 8.60 -3.68
C ILE A 92 3.06 8.05 -3.68
N LEU A 93 3.54 7.57 -2.54
CA LEU A 93 4.74 6.78 -2.41
C LEU A 93 4.34 5.35 -2.10
N VAL A 94 4.67 4.44 -2.99
CA VAL A 94 4.32 3.02 -2.88
C VAL A 94 5.52 2.16 -3.18
N ASP A 95 5.74 1.13 -2.38
CA ASP A 95 6.76 0.13 -2.64
C ASP A 95 6.13 -1.23 -2.95
N SER A 96 6.92 -2.04 -3.63
CA SER A 96 6.61 -3.44 -3.89
C SER A 96 7.89 -4.23 -4.12
N THR A 97 7.76 -5.55 -4.15
CA THR A 97 8.79 -6.50 -4.56
C THR A 97 8.32 -7.18 -5.84
N ASP A 98 9.18 -7.29 -6.84
CA ASP A 98 8.89 -8.10 -8.02
C ASP A 98 9.15 -9.57 -7.71
N LEU A 99 8.10 -10.32 -7.48
CA LEU A 99 8.14 -11.78 -7.27
C LEU A 99 7.62 -12.54 -8.50
N THR A 100 7.47 -11.90 -9.65
CA THR A 100 6.87 -12.48 -10.85
C THR A 100 7.58 -13.78 -11.25
N ALA A 101 8.92 -13.78 -11.31
CA ALA A 101 9.71 -14.95 -11.68
C ALA A 101 9.64 -16.10 -10.65
N GLU A 102 9.40 -15.79 -9.39
CA GLU A 102 9.26 -16.79 -8.32
C GLU A 102 7.85 -17.36 -8.27
N CYS A 103 6.86 -16.50 -8.44
CA CYS A 103 5.45 -16.88 -8.48
C CYS A 103 5.13 -17.72 -9.73
N GLU A 104 5.67 -17.41 -10.91
CA GLU A 104 5.49 -18.19 -12.15
C GLU A 104 5.92 -19.66 -11.99
N LYS A 105 6.91 -19.96 -11.15
CA LYS A 105 7.36 -21.33 -10.90
C LYS A 105 6.36 -22.17 -10.11
N HIS A 106 5.42 -21.53 -9.41
CA HIS A 106 4.48 -22.16 -8.49
C HIS A 106 3.02 -21.98 -8.90
N HIS A 107 2.73 -21.13 -9.91
CA HIS A 107 1.40 -20.94 -10.44
C HIS A 107 1.05 -21.99 -11.49
N GLU A 108 0.00 -22.75 -11.23
CA GLU A 108 -0.78 -23.37 -12.28
C GLU A 108 -1.50 -22.24 -13.04
N ASP A 109 -1.42 -22.27 -14.37
CA ASP A 109 -1.92 -21.22 -15.27
C ASP A 109 -3.44 -21.02 -15.16
N HIS A 110 -3.88 -20.21 -14.21
CA HIS A 110 -5.28 -19.87 -13.99
C HIS A 110 -5.67 -18.49 -14.58
N GLY A 111 -4.80 -17.87 -15.39
CA GLY A 111 -5.07 -16.58 -16.02
C GLY A 111 -5.03 -15.39 -15.07
N GLN A 112 -4.57 -15.57 -13.83
CA GLN A 112 -4.34 -14.49 -12.87
C GLN A 112 -2.90 -13.98 -12.98
N TYR A 113 -2.70 -12.72 -12.57
CA TYR A 113 -1.35 -12.17 -12.51
C TYR A 113 -0.52 -12.93 -11.46
N PRO A 114 0.71 -13.38 -11.79
CA PRO A 114 1.50 -14.23 -10.87
C PRO A 114 1.79 -13.60 -9.52
N GLY A 115 1.81 -12.28 -9.42
CA GLY A 115 2.02 -11.55 -8.16
C GLY A 115 0.78 -11.40 -7.28
N GLU A 116 -0.40 -11.87 -7.71
CA GLU A 116 -1.58 -11.98 -6.84
C GLU A 116 -1.47 -13.25 -6.00
N THR A 117 -1.22 -13.10 -4.72
CA THR A 117 -0.99 -14.20 -3.79
C THR A 117 -2.04 -14.23 -2.69
N GLU A 118 -2.32 -15.40 -2.15
CA GLU A 118 -3.19 -15.57 -0.98
C GLU A 118 -2.35 -16.01 0.22
N PHE A 119 -2.55 -15.35 1.35
CA PHE A 119 -1.87 -15.65 2.60
C PHE A 119 -2.83 -16.04 3.71
N VAL A 120 -2.30 -16.86 4.62
CA VAL A 120 -2.90 -17.16 5.92
C VAL A 120 -1.82 -16.94 6.97
N MET A 121 -2.09 -16.10 7.94
CA MET A 121 -1.19 -15.86 9.07
C MET A 121 -1.45 -16.88 10.17
N ILE A 122 -0.38 -17.48 10.69
CA ILE A 122 -0.47 -18.40 11.84
C ILE A 122 0.44 -17.87 12.94
N TYR A 123 -0.14 -17.61 14.11
CA TYR A 123 0.61 -17.16 15.28
C TYR A 123 0.10 -17.85 16.54
N LYS A 124 0.96 -18.53 17.27
CA LYS A 124 0.64 -19.27 18.53
C LYS A 124 -0.61 -20.14 18.41
N GLY A 125 -0.77 -20.82 17.27
CA GLY A 125 -1.92 -21.72 17.02
C GLY A 125 -3.21 -21.01 16.56
N MET A 126 -3.25 -19.69 16.56
CA MET A 126 -4.33 -18.91 15.94
C MET A 126 -4.06 -18.79 14.44
N ARG A 127 -5.11 -18.91 13.65
CA ARG A 127 -5.06 -18.82 12.20
C ARG A 127 -6.00 -17.70 11.74
N SER A 128 -5.53 -16.83 10.85
CA SER A 128 -6.37 -15.83 10.20
C SER A 128 -7.26 -16.48 9.13
N ASP A 129 -8.28 -15.75 8.70
CA ASP A 129 -8.91 -16.02 7.41
C ASP A 129 -7.88 -15.78 6.29
N PRO A 130 -8.04 -16.43 5.11
CA PRO A 130 -7.24 -16.12 3.93
C PRO A 130 -7.41 -14.68 3.51
N PHE A 131 -6.34 -14.03 3.05
CA PHE A 131 -6.38 -12.68 2.48
C PHE A 131 -5.45 -12.57 1.28
N SER A 132 -5.87 -11.77 0.30
CA SER A 132 -5.07 -11.50 -0.89
C SER A 132 -4.03 -10.43 -0.63
N TRP A 133 -2.87 -10.58 -1.30
CA TRP A 133 -1.77 -9.63 -1.25
C TRP A 133 -1.15 -9.49 -2.63
N LEU A 134 -0.98 -8.26 -3.11
CA LEU A 134 -0.42 -7.99 -4.42
C LEU A 134 1.07 -7.69 -4.33
N TYR A 135 1.87 -8.49 -5.01
CA TYR A 135 3.23 -8.15 -5.41
C TYR A 135 3.21 -7.74 -6.88
N ILE A 136 3.68 -6.55 -7.19
CA ILE A 136 3.62 -6.03 -8.56
C ILE A 136 5.01 -5.58 -9.01
N ASP A 137 5.40 -5.93 -10.23
CA ASP A 137 6.59 -5.39 -10.86
C ASP A 137 6.42 -3.91 -11.23
N PHE A 138 7.56 -3.21 -11.40
CA PHE A 138 7.52 -1.77 -11.66
C PHE A 138 6.91 -1.42 -13.01
N ASP A 139 7.14 -2.21 -14.06
CA ASP A 139 6.67 -1.89 -15.41
C ASP A 139 5.16 -2.07 -15.53
N LEU A 140 4.61 -3.08 -14.87
CA LEU A 140 3.17 -3.25 -14.76
C LEU A 140 2.54 -2.13 -13.91
N LEU A 141 3.11 -1.80 -12.73
CA LEU A 141 2.63 -0.69 -11.91
C LEU A 141 2.59 0.62 -12.73
N LYS A 142 3.65 0.91 -13.49
CA LYS A 142 3.74 2.09 -14.35
C LYS A 142 2.69 2.07 -15.46
N SER A 143 2.48 0.92 -16.08
CA SER A 143 1.51 0.75 -17.16
C SER A 143 0.08 0.93 -16.68
N VAL A 144 -0.27 0.29 -15.56
CA VAL A 144 -1.59 0.41 -14.92
C VAL A 144 -1.83 1.85 -14.44
N SER A 145 -0.86 2.46 -13.76
CA SER A 145 -0.95 3.85 -13.30
C SER A 145 -1.27 4.82 -14.42
N LYS A 146 -0.65 4.63 -15.59
CA LYS A 146 -0.87 5.48 -16.77
C LYS A 146 -2.32 5.44 -17.27
N LEU A 147 -3.03 4.31 -17.13
CA LEU A 147 -4.44 4.20 -17.55
C LEU A 147 -5.34 5.17 -16.76
N TYR A 148 -4.96 5.52 -15.54
CA TYR A 148 -5.69 6.44 -14.67
C TYR A 148 -5.09 7.86 -14.63
N GLY A 149 -4.18 8.17 -15.55
CA GLY A 149 -3.57 9.50 -15.69
C GLY A 149 -2.46 9.79 -14.68
N TRP A 150 -1.89 8.75 -14.04
CA TRP A 150 -0.74 8.90 -13.15
C TRP A 150 0.57 8.82 -13.92
N LYS A 151 1.54 9.64 -13.51
CA LYS A 151 2.94 9.51 -13.88
C LYS A 151 3.64 8.72 -12.77
N CYS A 152 4.30 7.62 -13.13
CA CYS A 152 4.99 6.72 -12.21
C CYS A 152 6.50 6.80 -12.41
N TYR A 153 7.23 7.09 -11.33
CA TYR A 153 8.68 7.24 -11.31
C TYR A 153 9.28 6.28 -10.29
N LYS A 154 10.27 5.48 -10.69
CA LYS A 154 11.06 4.68 -9.76
C LYS A 154 12.02 5.61 -9.01
N LEU A 155 11.88 5.71 -7.70
CA LEU A 155 12.73 6.54 -6.84
C LEU A 155 13.91 5.74 -6.30
N LEU A 156 13.69 4.47 -6.00
CA LEU A 156 14.68 3.57 -5.46
C LEU A 156 14.55 2.21 -6.14
N ASP A 157 15.68 1.62 -6.46
CA ASP A 157 15.82 0.24 -6.89
C ASP A 157 16.71 -0.44 -5.86
N ALA A 158 16.10 -1.27 -5.03
CA ALA A 158 16.78 -1.90 -3.90
C ALA A 158 17.15 -3.35 -4.25
N GLU A 159 17.99 -3.96 -3.42
CA GLU A 159 18.30 -5.39 -3.52
C GLU A 159 17.02 -6.24 -3.38
N GLU A 160 17.06 -7.48 -3.86
CA GLU A 160 15.95 -8.43 -3.81
C GLU A 160 14.70 -7.97 -4.59
N ASP A 161 14.93 -7.34 -5.76
CA ASP A 161 13.87 -6.91 -6.70
C ASP A 161 12.81 -5.97 -6.07
N ARG A 162 13.19 -5.29 -4.97
CA ARG A 162 12.36 -4.29 -4.31
C ARG A 162 12.53 -2.91 -4.95
N PHE A 163 11.45 -2.18 -5.05
CA PHE A 163 11.49 -0.80 -5.52
C PHE A 163 10.57 0.11 -4.71
N LEU A 164 10.90 1.41 -4.73
CA LEU A 164 10.01 2.48 -4.29
C LEU A 164 9.60 3.32 -5.51
N ALA A 165 8.32 3.50 -5.69
CA ALA A 165 7.77 4.34 -6.75
C ALA A 165 7.05 5.57 -6.20
N ARG A 166 7.09 6.64 -6.98
CA ARG A 166 6.31 7.85 -6.78
C ARG A 166 5.31 8.01 -7.92
N LEU A 167 4.04 8.16 -7.56
CA LEU A 167 2.98 8.47 -8.49
C LEU A 167 2.53 9.92 -8.28
N THR A 168 2.39 10.67 -9.37
CA THR A 168 1.88 12.04 -9.38
C THR A 168 0.83 12.21 -10.47
N LYS A 169 -0.08 13.16 -10.26
CA LYS A 169 -1.06 13.59 -11.27
C LYS A 169 -0.85 15.07 -11.55
N ASP A 170 -1.01 15.46 -12.82
CA ASP A 170 -0.96 16.88 -13.23
C ASP A 170 -2.21 17.63 -12.76
#